data_68b62350dd5803257bd759e77094ae57
#
_entry.id   68b62350dd5803257bd759e77094ae57
#
_cell.length_a   1.000
_cell.length_b   1.000
_cell.length_c   1.000
_cell.angle_alpha   90.00
_cell.angle_beta   90.00
_cell.angle_gamma   90.00
#
_symmetry.space_group_name_H-M   'P 1'
#
loop_
_entity.id
_entity.type
_entity.pdbx_description
1 polymer ?
#
loop_
_entity_poly.entity_id
_entity_poly.type
_entity_poly.pdbx_seq_one_letter_code
_entity_poly.pdbx_strand_id
1 'polypeptide(L)'
;DAQESRGLGDVYKRQILKTSFFMVLFYLIDAIVHFSFMTELANPFIIAMIHSIFNLSAVIIMLPISEVLVKLAMKTIPVTPDELEDVPVEKSIQILDERFLASPHFALEQCKTAAGDMAEYAREALLLGMGLVTEFHPEQAKRVENLENLVDSYEDQLGTYLVKLSSRNLSTRDSHTLSTLLHCIGDFERICDHAINLVGYAQEMAEKDLHFSAKAEEELKVFTAAVQDIMNRAVTVFKNDDLKLAKSVEPLEEVIDGLNMEIKRRHIRRLRKGKCTIELGLTLSDITTCYERVADHCSNIAVCLLQVNEDGFDTHGYLEMVRDTDNPEFRAEVAEFEHKYELPRMKKDEIDSLPTICLLYTSPSPRDS
;
A
#
# COMPACT_ATOMS: atom_id res chain seq x y z
N ASP A 1 -10.85 -33.37 -2.50
CA ASP A 1 -10.27 -34.67 -2.86
C ASP A 1 -9.43 -34.67 -4.14
N ALA A 2 -9.85 -33.98 -5.24
CA ALA A 2 -9.11 -33.98 -6.51
C ALA A 2 -7.90 -33.00 -6.49
N GLN A 3 -7.97 -31.96 -5.72
CA GLN A 3 -6.91 -30.96 -5.58
C GLN A 3 -5.81 -31.43 -4.60
N GLU A 4 -6.20 -32.10 -3.53
CA GLU A 4 -5.30 -32.76 -2.58
C GLU A 4 -4.49 -33.91 -3.23
N SER A 5 -5.13 -34.67 -4.11
CA SER A 5 -4.45 -35.77 -4.83
C SER A 5 -3.42 -35.26 -5.87
N ARG A 6 -3.64 -34.07 -6.47
CA ARG A 6 -2.65 -33.43 -7.37
C ARG A 6 -1.43 -32.93 -6.61
N GLY A 7 -1.63 -32.31 -5.43
CA GLY A 7 -0.53 -31.83 -4.58
C GLY A 7 0.36 -32.96 -4.07
N LEU A 8 -0.21 -34.06 -3.62
CA LEU A 8 0.54 -35.27 -3.22
C LEU A 8 1.35 -35.85 -4.39
N GLY A 9 0.74 -35.96 -5.57
CA GLY A 9 1.43 -36.46 -6.76
C GLY A 9 2.67 -35.65 -7.15
N ASP A 10 2.62 -34.35 -7.03
CA ASP A 10 3.77 -33.47 -7.34
C ASP A 10 4.86 -33.55 -6.27
N VAL A 11 4.51 -33.68 -5.00
CA VAL A 11 5.49 -33.90 -3.92
C VAL A 11 6.25 -35.21 -4.14
N TYR A 12 5.54 -36.32 -4.45
CA TYR A 12 6.19 -37.61 -4.73
C TYR A 12 7.07 -37.55 -5.99
N LYS A 13 6.63 -36.92 -7.07
CA LYS A 13 7.45 -36.75 -8.30
C LYS A 13 8.73 -35.98 -8.01
N ARG A 14 8.64 -34.88 -7.27
CA ARG A 14 9.82 -34.09 -6.86
C ARG A 14 10.76 -34.88 -5.96
N GLN A 15 10.22 -35.68 -5.04
CA GLN A 15 11.01 -36.50 -4.13
C GLN A 15 11.73 -37.64 -4.88
N ILE A 16 11.06 -38.33 -5.78
CA ILE A 16 11.69 -39.36 -6.62
C ILE A 16 12.79 -38.76 -7.49
N LEU A 17 12.54 -37.63 -8.14
CA LEU A 17 13.52 -36.98 -8.99
C LEU A 17 14.77 -36.55 -8.20
N LYS A 18 14.57 -35.92 -7.03
CA LYS A 18 15.67 -35.54 -6.13
C LYS A 18 16.46 -36.75 -5.68
N THR A 19 15.79 -37.80 -5.19
CA THR A 19 16.45 -38.99 -4.70
C THR A 19 17.25 -39.70 -5.80
N SER A 20 16.69 -39.81 -6.99
CA SER A 20 17.37 -40.42 -8.16
C SER A 20 18.60 -39.62 -8.60
N PHE A 21 18.47 -38.31 -8.69
CA PHE A 21 19.58 -37.42 -9.05
C PHE A 21 20.74 -37.50 -8.06
N PHE A 22 20.40 -37.47 -6.77
CA PHE A 22 21.41 -37.53 -5.72
C PHE A 22 22.06 -38.91 -5.59
N MET A 23 21.32 -39.95 -5.87
CA MET A 23 21.85 -41.32 -5.87
C MET A 23 22.90 -41.48 -7.00
N VAL A 24 22.61 -40.95 -8.17
CA VAL A 24 23.56 -40.97 -9.30
C VAL A 24 24.79 -40.10 -8.98
N LEU A 25 24.59 -38.91 -8.42
CA LEU A 25 25.68 -38.02 -8.03
C LEU A 25 26.56 -38.62 -6.95
N PHE A 26 25.97 -39.27 -5.96
CA PHE A 26 26.72 -39.94 -4.90
C PHE A 26 27.60 -41.06 -5.43
N TYR A 27 27.09 -41.94 -6.30
CA TYR A 27 27.89 -42.99 -6.92
C TYR A 27 28.99 -42.47 -7.84
N LEU A 28 28.75 -41.35 -8.53
CA LEU A 28 29.76 -40.66 -9.33
C LEU A 28 30.89 -40.10 -8.46
N ILE A 29 30.57 -39.53 -7.31
CA ILE A 29 31.56 -39.03 -6.36
C ILE A 29 32.31 -40.19 -5.73
N ASP A 30 31.62 -41.27 -5.34
CA ASP A 30 32.27 -42.45 -4.78
C ASP A 30 33.23 -43.12 -5.77
N ALA A 31 32.92 -43.16 -7.04
CA ALA A 31 33.80 -43.65 -8.09
C ALA A 31 35.13 -42.86 -8.21
N ILE A 32 35.16 -41.58 -7.77
CA ILE A 32 36.33 -40.71 -7.80
C ILE A 32 37.08 -40.74 -6.43
N VAL A 33 36.33 -40.67 -5.32
CA VAL A 33 36.86 -40.48 -3.96
C VAL A 33 37.09 -41.80 -3.24
N HIS A 34 36.43 -42.89 -3.64
CA HIS A 34 36.48 -44.22 -3.03
C HIS A 34 36.24 -44.18 -1.53
N PHE A 35 35.02 -43.89 -1.11
CA PHE A 35 34.67 -43.80 0.31
C PHE A 35 34.83 -45.12 1.04
N SER A 36 35.71 -45.21 2.00
CA SER A 36 36.01 -46.45 2.76
C SER A 36 34.83 -46.92 3.62
N PHE A 37 33.86 -46.08 3.95
CA PHE A 37 32.68 -46.43 4.73
C PHE A 37 31.60 -47.18 3.97
N MET A 38 31.70 -47.27 2.62
CA MET A 38 30.70 -47.96 1.79
C MET A 38 30.60 -49.46 2.09
N THR A 39 31.62 -50.05 2.68
CA THR A 39 31.70 -51.47 3.06
C THR A 39 31.37 -51.72 4.52
N GLU A 40 31.12 -50.70 5.33
CA GLU A 40 30.82 -50.80 6.74
C GLU A 40 29.35 -50.85 7.04
N LEU A 41 28.96 -51.47 8.17
CA LEU A 41 27.56 -51.51 8.62
C LEU A 41 27.11 -50.07 8.98
N ALA A 42 25.93 -49.69 8.45
CA ALA A 42 25.37 -48.37 8.67
C ALA A 42 25.11 -48.05 10.14
N ASN A 43 25.84 -47.04 10.67
CA ASN A 43 25.63 -46.51 12.00
C ASN A 43 24.76 -45.25 11.92
N PRO A 44 23.76 -45.01 12.82
CA PRO A 44 22.92 -43.85 12.84
C PRO A 44 23.70 -42.49 12.81
N PHE A 45 24.87 -42.47 13.47
CA PHE A 45 25.77 -41.29 13.47
C PHE A 45 26.35 -41.02 12.08
N ILE A 46 26.83 -42.04 11.38
CA ILE A 46 27.39 -41.92 10.02
C ILE A 46 26.27 -41.46 9.03
N ILE A 47 25.06 -42.00 9.15
CA ILE A 47 23.92 -41.61 8.32
C ILE A 47 23.59 -40.11 8.54
N ALA A 48 23.53 -39.65 9.79
CA ALA A 48 23.26 -38.25 10.12
C ALA A 48 24.36 -37.32 9.58
N MET A 49 25.62 -37.73 9.68
CA MET A 49 26.79 -36.96 9.21
C MET A 49 26.78 -36.85 7.68
N ILE A 50 26.54 -37.95 6.97
CA ILE A 50 26.43 -37.94 5.51
C ILE A 50 25.27 -37.05 5.06
N HIS A 51 24.11 -37.15 5.71
CA HIS A 51 22.96 -36.31 5.40
C HIS A 51 23.25 -34.81 5.61
N SER A 52 23.95 -34.46 6.68
CA SER A 52 24.34 -33.07 6.97
C SER A 52 25.35 -32.51 5.96
N ILE A 53 26.41 -33.28 5.66
CA ILE A 53 27.41 -32.90 4.66
C ILE A 53 26.75 -32.74 3.30
N PHE A 54 25.86 -33.64 2.94
CA PHE A 54 25.14 -33.64 1.69
C PHE A 54 24.25 -32.39 1.53
N ASN A 55 23.43 -32.08 2.53
CA ASN A 55 22.59 -30.89 2.52
C ASN A 55 23.41 -29.60 2.45
N LEU A 56 24.51 -29.51 3.22
CA LEU A 56 25.38 -28.36 3.20
C LEU A 56 26.04 -28.19 1.82
N SER A 57 26.53 -29.29 1.22
CA SER A 57 27.10 -29.27 -0.13
C SER A 57 26.08 -28.86 -1.19
N ALA A 58 24.85 -29.36 -1.09
CA ALA A 58 23.75 -28.97 -1.99
C ALA A 58 23.45 -27.48 -1.90
N VAL A 59 23.38 -26.90 -0.70
CA VAL A 59 23.18 -25.45 -0.51
C VAL A 59 24.32 -24.65 -1.13
N ILE A 60 25.56 -25.01 -0.86
CA ILE A 60 26.74 -24.31 -1.39
C ILE A 60 26.78 -24.33 -2.93
N ILE A 61 26.39 -25.45 -3.55
CA ILE A 61 26.36 -25.58 -5.01
C ILE A 61 25.14 -24.83 -5.61
N MET A 62 23.99 -24.88 -4.96
CA MET A 62 22.78 -24.28 -5.50
C MET A 62 22.73 -22.76 -5.35
N LEU A 63 23.38 -22.19 -4.34
CA LEU A 63 23.40 -20.74 -4.09
C LEU A 63 23.91 -19.92 -5.31
N PRO A 64 25.06 -20.21 -5.93
CA PRO A 64 25.51 -19.50 -7.13
C PRO A 64 24.72 -19.88 -8.39
N ILE A 65 24.09 -21.06 -8.41
CA ILE A 65 23.33 -21.54 -9.57
C ILE A 65 21.90 -20.95 -9.58
N SER A 66 21.37 -20.52 -8.43
CA SER A 66 20.02 -19.99 -8.34
C SER A 66 19.76 -18.82 -9.28
N GLU A 67 20.68 -17.86 -9.39
CA GLU A 67 20.59 -16.74 -10.33
C GLU A 67 20.62 -17.19 -11.80
N VAL A 68 21.41 -18.22 -12.10
CA VAL A 68 21.49 -18.78 -13.46
C VAL A 68 20.19 -19.50 -13.81
N LEU A 69 19.61 -20.23 -12.85
CA LEU A 69 18.32 -20.91 -13.03
C LEU A 69 17.18 -19.91 -13.23
N VAL A 70 17.16 -18.80 -12.49
CA VAL A 70 16.19 -17.72 -12.68
C VAL A 70 16.34 -17.10 -14.08
N LYS A 71 17.56 -16.77 -14.50
CA LYS A 71 17.81 -16.24 -15.85
C LYS A 71 17.44 -17.24 -16.95
N LEU A 72 17.68 -18.51 -16.73
CA LEU A 72 17.30 -19.58 -17.67
C LEU A 72 15.79 -19.77 -17.73
N ALA A 73 15.09 -19.73 -16.59
CA ALA A 73 13.63 -19.79 -16.53
C ALA A 73 13.00 -18.59 -17.26
N MET A 74 13.47 -17.37 -17.01
CA MET A 74 13.01 -16.17 -17.71
C MET A 74 13.29 -16.18 -19.22
N LYS A 75 14.33 -16.92 -19.66
CA LYS A 75 14.66 -17.07 -21.08
C LYS A 75 13.86 -18.17 -21.79
N THR A 76 13.46 -19.22 -21.04
CA THR A 76 12.73 -20.37 -21.59
C THR A 76 11.22 -20.20 -21.56
N ILE A 77 10.71 -19.33 -20.67
CA ILE A 77 9.31 -18.96 -20.58
C ILE A 77 9.23 -17.51 -21.06
N PRO A 78 8.95 -17.26 -22.38
CA PRO A 78 8.73 -15.90 -22.84
C PRO A 78 7.48 -15.38 -22.15
N VAL A 79 7.64 -14.31 -21.36
CA VAL A 79 6.51 -13.56 -20.79
C VAL A 79 5.81 -12.91 -21.99
N THR A 80 4.57 -13.30 -22.24
CA THR A 80 3.74 -12.65 -23.25
C THR A 80 3.38 -11.24 -22.79
N PRO A 81 3.24 -10.24 -23.69
CA PRO A 81 2.84 -8.88 -23.30
C PRO A 81 1.54 -8.85 -22.47
N ASP A 82 0.62 -9.78 -22.74
CA ASP A 82 -0.65 -9.93 -22.01
C ASP A 82 -0.45 -10.41 -20.55
N GLU A 83 0.66 -11.12 -20.24
CA GLU A 83 1.00 -11.55 -18.88
C GLU A 83 1.73 -10.46 -18.07
N LEU A 84 2.17 -9.37 -18.72
CA LEU A 84 2.67 -8.17 -18.03
C LEU A 84 1.53 -7.24 -17.61
N GLU A 85 0.34 -7.40 -18.19
CA GLU A 85 -0.87 -6.68 -17.78
C GLU A 85 -1.60 -7.34 -16.62
N ASP A 86 -1.48 -8.64 -16.44
CA ASP A 86 -1.91 -9.34 -15.22
C ASP A 86 -0.77 -9.28 -14.20
N VAL A 87 -0.80 -8.29 -13.32
CA VAL A 87 0.01 -8.32 -12.10
C VAL A 87 -0.27 -9.67 -11.43
N PRO A 88 0.75 -10.53 -11.22
CA PRO A 88 0.49 -11.84 -10.65
C PRO A 88 0.02 -11.67 -9.21
N VAL A 89 -1.30 -11.56 -9.01
CA VAL A 89 -1.99 -11.62 -7.71
C VAL A 89 -1.52 -12.81 -6.89
N GLU A 90 -1.13 -13.89 -7.58
CA GLU A 90 -0.77 -15.16 -6.95
C GLU A 90 0.59 -15.17 -6.21
N LYS A 91 1.56 -14.31 -6.51
CA LYS A 91 2.92 -14.48 -5.95
C LYS A 91 3.11 -13.89 -4.56
N SER A 92 2.55 -12.74 -4.27
CA SER A 92 2.72 -12.08 -2.96
C SER A 92 1.71 -12.58 -1.92
N ILE A 93 0.54 -13.02 -2.35
CA ILE A 93 -0.49 -13.58 -1.47
C ILE A 93 -0.17 -15.04 -1.08
N GLN A 94 0.50 -15.81 -1.94
CA GLN A 94 1.00 -17.18 -1.61
C GLN A 94 2.02 -17.20 -0.44
N ILE A 95 2.48 -16.05 0.02
CA ILE A 95 3.40 -15.91 1.16
C ILE A 95 2.67 -16.20 2.48
N LEU A 96 1.35 -16.04 2.56
CA LEU A 96 0.54 -16.23 3.78
C LEU A 96 0.19 -17.71 3.99
N ASP A 97 1.20 -18.53 4.23
CA ASP A 97 1.02 -19.97 4.49
C ASP A 97 0.63 -20.22 5.95
N GLU A 98 -0.47 -20.96 6.16
CA GLU A 98 -0.95 -21.31 7.51
C GLU A 98 0.08 -22.05 8.38
N ARG A 99 1.09 -22.67 7.78
CA ARG A 99 2.20 -23.30 8.50
C ARG A 99 3.01 -22.31 9.32
N PHE A 100 3.07 -21.04 8.90
CA PHE A 100 3.78 -19.99 9.62
C PHE A 100 3.03 -19.48 10.86
N LEU A 101 1.74 -19.80 11.02
CA LEU A 101 1.00 -19.52 12.24
C LEU A 101 1.59 -20.21 13.48
N ALA A 102 2.46 -21.20 13.30
CA ALA A 102 3.23 -21.81 14.39
C ALA A 102 4.39 -20.91 14.88
N SER A 103 4.79 -19.91 14.11
CA SER A 103 5.81 -18.90 14.45
C SER A 103 5.26 -17.49 14.27
N PRO A 104 4.51 -16.97 15.26
CA PRO A 104 3.73 -15.74 15.12
C PRO A 104 4.54 -14.53 14.66
N HIS A 105 5.72 -14.32 15.22
CA HIS A 105 6.60 -13.22 14.82
C HIS A 105 6.96 -13.28 13.32
N PHE A 106 7.37 -14.45 12.82
CA PHE A 106 7.66 -14.62 11.40
C PHE A 106 6.43 -14.40 10.51
N ALA A 107 5.26 -14.89 10.95
CA ALA A 107 4.00 -14.69 10.25
C ALA A 107 3.64 -13.20 10.14
N LEU A 108 3.85 -12.40 11.21
CA LEU A 108 3.65 -10.96 11.20
C LEU A 108 4.59 -10.22 10.23
N GLU A 109 5.84 -10.61 10.15
CA GLU A 109 6.80 -10.03 9.19
C GLU A 109 6.36 -10.30 7.74
N GLN A 110 5.81 -11.49 7.47
CA GLN A 110 5.23 -11.80 6.16
C GLN A 110 3.98 -10.95 5.87
N CYS A 111 3.09 -10.77 6.85
CA CYS A 111 1.92 -9.90 6.73
C CYS A 111 2.35 -8.44 6.48
N LYS A 112 3.37 -7.95 7.17
CA LYS A 112 3.91 -6.60 6.98
C LYS A 112 4.45 -6.39 5.56
N THR A 113 5.18 -7.39 5.04
CA THR A 113 5.68 -7.36 3.66
C THR A 113 4.53 -7.29 2.65
N ALA A 114 3.53 -8.16 2.79
CA ALA A 114 2.37 -8.19 1.91
C ALA A 114 1.53 -6.89 2.01
N ALA A 115 1.33 -6.35 3.21
CA ALA A 115 0.67 -5.06 3.40
C ALA A 115 1.48 -3.90 2.79
N GLY A 116 2.82 -4.00 2.77
CA GLY A 116 3.69 -3.06 2.07
C GLY A 116 3.50 -3.07 0.55
N ASP A 117 3.27 -4.25 -0.04
CA ASP A 117 2.95 -4.39 -1.46
C ASP A 117 1.55 -3.82 -1.76
N MET A 118 0.56 -4.13 -0.92
CA MET A 118 -0.78 -3.55 -0.97
C MET A 118 -0.74 -2.01 -0.95
N ALA A 119 0.06 -1.42 -0.06
CA ALA A 119 0.23 0.04 0.04
C ALA A 119 0.77 0.66 -1.27
N GLU A 120 1.71 -0.03 -1.95
CA GLU A 120 2.22 0.43 -3.25
C GLU A 120 1.16 0.35 -4.34
N TYR A 121 0.33 -0.69 -4.36
CA TYR A 121 -0.78 -0.81 -5.32
C TYR A 121 -1.83 0.26 -5.08
N ALA A 122 -2.21 0.54 -3.84
CA ALA A 122 -3.13 1.63 -3.51
C ALA A 122 -2.54 3.00 -3.93
N ARG A 123 -1.24 3.23 -3.72
CA ARG A 123 -0.54 4.42 -4.19
C ARG A 123 -0.56 4.53 -5.71
N GLU A 124 -0.26 3.45 -6.44
CA GLU A 124 -0.29 3.43 -7.91
C GLU A 124 -1.70 3.75 -8.42
N ALA A 125 -2.74 3.11 -7.87
CA ALA A 125 -4.12 3.34 -8.22
C ALA A 125 -4.53 4.82 -8.03
N LEU A 126 -4.18 5.40 -6.88
CA LEU A 126 -4.45 6.80 -6.58
C LEU A 126 -3.77 7.75 -7.56
N LEU A 127 -2.48 7.55 -7.84
CA LEU A 127 -1.73 8.41 -8.77
C LEU A 127 -2.29 8.35 -10.19
N LEU A 128 -2.69 7.17 -10.66
CA LEU A 128 -3.35 6.99 -11.95
C LEU A 128 -4.72 7.66 -11.96
N GLY A 129 -5.56 7.43 -10.92
CA GLY A 129 -6.88 8.06 -10.80
C GLY A 129 -6.82 9.59 -10.80
N MET A 130 -5.84 10.18 -10.11
CA MET A 130 -5.59 11.62 -10.16
C MET A 130 -5.17 12.11 -11.54
N GLY A 131 -4.37 11.34 -12.27
CA GLY A 131 -3.95 11.66 -13.65
C GLY A 131 -5.15 11.70 -14.59
N LEU A 132 -6.08 10.77 -14.45
CA LEU A 132 -7.29 10.66 -15.28
C LEU A 132 -8.24 11.86 -15.16
N VAL A 133 -8.25 12.53 -14.02
CA VAL A 133 -9.03 13.78 -13.83
C VAL A 133 -8.53 14.90 -14.75
N THR A 134 -7.26 14.88 -15.12
CA THR A 134 -6.68 15.87 -16.05
C THR A 134 -6.86 15.45 -17.51
N GLU A 135 -6.61 14.17 -17.80
CA GLU A 135 -6.74 13.60 -19.13
C GLU A 135 -7.22 12.15 -19.03
N PHE A 136 -8.42 11.87 -19.55
CA PHE A 136 -9.02 10.54 -19.44
C PHE A 136 -8.45 9.57 -20.47
N HIS A 137 -7.93 8.44 -19.99
CA HIS A 137 -7.40 7.33 -20.78
C HIS A 137 -8.07 6.01 -20.37
N PRO A 138 -8.90 5.37 -21.22
CA PRO A 138 -9.63 4.14 -20.85
C PRO A 138 -8.76 2.99 -20.38
N GLU A 139 -7.54 2.84 -20.93
CA GLU A 139 -6.58 1.80 -20.52
C GLU A 139 -6.08 2.02 -19.08
N GLN A 140 -5.82 3.28 -18.72
CA GLN A 140 -5.42 3.61 -17.34
C GLN A 140 -6.59 3.46 -16.36
N ALA A 141 -7.82 3.80 -16.77
CA ALA A 141 -9.02 3.56 -15.98
C ALA A 141 -9.17 2.07 -15.64
N LYS A 142 -9.06 1.20 -16.65
CA LYS A 142 -9.07 -0.25 -16.45
C LYS A 142 -7.91 -0.74 -15.56
N ARG A 143 -6.75 -0.11 -15.64
CA ARG A 143 -5.62 -0.43 -14.75
C ARG A 143 -5.95 -0.10 -13.30
N VAL A 144 -6.62 1.03 -13.02
CA VAL A 144 -7.06 1.39 -11.65
C VAL A 144 -8.08 0.37 -11.12
N GLU A 145 -9.06 -0.06 -11.96
CA GLU A 145 -10.01 -1.11 -11.60
C GLU A 145 -9.32 -2.42 -11.23
N ASN A 146 -8.30 -2.83 -12.01
CA ASN A 146 -7.54 -4.04 -11.71
C ASN A 146 -6.74 -3.91 -10.41
N LEU A 147 -6.19 -2.73 -10.12
CA LEU A 147 -5.46 -2.47 -8.88
C LEU A 147 -6.37 -2.47 -7.65
N GLU A 148 -7.59 -1.95 -7.78
CA GLU A 148 -8.59 -1.97 -6.71
C GLU A 148 -9.00 -3.41 -6.38
N ASN A 149 -9.38 -4.21 -7.38
CA ASN A 149 -9.70 -5.64 -7.17
C ASN A 149 -8.51 -6.41 -6.53
N LEU A 150 -7.27 -6.00 -6.84
CA LEU A 150 -6.08 -6.57 -6.23
C LEU A 150 -5.95 -6.16 -4.77
N VAL A 151 -6.13 -4.87 -4.45
CA VAL A 151 -6.07 -4.32 -3.09
C VAL A 151 -7.14 -4.95 -2.20
N ASP A 152 -8.37 -5.10 -2.68
CA ASP A 152 -9.47 -5.82 -2.00
C ASP A 152 -9.09 -7.25 -1.66
N SER A 153 -8.50 -7.96 -2.64
CA SER A 153 -8.03 -9.33 -2.42
C SER A 153 -6.92 -9.40 -1.36
N TYR A 154 -6.05 -8.40 -1.27
CA TYR A 154 -5.05 -8.28 -0.21
C TYR A 154 -5.69 -8.03 1.15
N GLU A 155 -6.66 -7.12 1.24
CA GLU A 155 -7.38 -6.80 2.48
C GLU A 155 -8.06 -8.05 3.06
N ASP A 156 -8.87 -8.75 2.27
CA ASP A 156 -9.57 -9.96 2.65
C ASP A 156 -8.63 -11.06 3.16
N GLN A 157 -7.54 -11.32 2.44
CA GLN A 157 -6.61 -12.40 2.78
C GLN A 157 -5.74 -12.04 3.98
N LEU A 158 -5.20 -10.83 4.03
CA LEU A 158 -4.45 -10.31 5.17
C LEU A 158 -5.32 -10.25 6.42
N GLY A 159 -6.55 -9.70 6.32
CA GLY A 159 -7.50 -9.60 7.42
C GLY A 159 -7.82 -10.98 7.99
N THR A 160 -8.17 -11.93 7.12
CA THR A 160 -8.45 -13.33 7.52
C THR A 160 -7.23 -13.98 8.19
N TYR A 161 -6.04 -13.78 7.65
CA TYR A 161 -4.82 -14.37 8.21
C TYR A 161 -4.43 -13.75 9.55
N LEU A 162 -4.51 -12.43 9.68
CA LEU A 162 -4.25 -11.69 10.92
C LEU A 162 -5.25 -12.08 12.03
N VAL A 163 -6.53 -12.27 11.70
CA VAL A 163 -7.53 -12.79 12.66
C VAL A 163 -7.17 -14.19 13.14
N LYS A 164 -6.71 -15.10 12.26
CA LYS A 164 -6.22 -16.43 12.68
C LYS A 164 -4.98 -16.31 13.58
N LEU A 165 -4.11 -15.37 13.27
CA LEU A 165 -2.88 -15.11 14.03
C LEU A 165 -3.17 -14.53 15.42
N SER A 166 -4.20 -13.69 15.58
CA SER A 166 -4.61 -13.10 16.86
C SER A 166 -5.01 -14.15 17.90
N SER A 167 -5.44 -15.34 17.47
CA SER A 167 -5.77 -16.45 18.35
C SER A 167 -4.54 -17.20 18.90
N ARG A 168 -3.33 -16.83 18.49
CA ARG A 168 -2.08 -17.44 18.95
C ARG A 168 -1.49 -16.68 20.14
N ASN A 169 -0.51 -17.29 20.81
CA ASN A 169 0.21 -16.63 21.89
C ASN A 169 1.17 -15.58 21.31
N LEU A 170 0.73 -14.34 21.26
CA LEU A 170 1.51 -13.20 20.80
C LEU A 170 2.23 -12.53 21.97
N SER A 171 3.43 -12.00 21.71
CA SER A 171 4.04 -11.03 22.62
C SER A 171 3.24 -9.71 22.58
N THR A 172 3.42 -8.86 23.60
CA THR A 172 2.80 -7.52 23.60
C THR A 172 3.14 -6.74 22.33
N ARG A 173 4.41 -6.76 21.93
CA ARG A 173 4.88 -6.12 20.71
C ARG A 173 4.21 -6.68 19.45
N ASP A 174 4.11 -8.02 19.33
CA ASP A 174 3.47 -8.65 18.19
C ASP A 174 1.96 -8.33 18.14
N SER A 175 1.29 -8.24 19.30
CA SER A 175 -0.11 -7.85 19.40
C SER A 175 -0.33 -6.40 18.90
N HIS A 176 0.57 -5.48 19.26
CA HIS A 176 0.54 -4.10 18.76
C HIS A 176 0.75 -4.05 17.24
N THR A 177 1.77 -4.76 16.71
CA THR A 177 2.01 -4.84 15.27
C THR A 177 0.81 -5.42 14.52
N LEU A 178 0.17 -6.47 15.05
CA LEU A 178 -1.03 -7.05 14.47
C LEU A 178 -2.18 -6.05 14.42
N SER A 179 -2.42 -5.32 15.52
CA SER A 179 -3.47 -4.29 15.56
C SER A 179 -3.22 -3.17 14.54
N THR A 180 -1.98 -2.68 14.45
CA THR A 180 -1.59 -1.68 13.45
C THR A 180 -1.84 -2.18 12.02
N LEU A 181 -1.43 -3.41 11.70
CA LEU A 181 -1.66 -3.97 10.38
C LEU A 181 -3.15 -4.04 10.03
N LEU A 182 -4.00 -4.50 10.98
CA LEU A 182 -5.45 -4.56 10.76
C LEU A 182 -6.08 -3.19 10.47
N HIS A 183 -5.59 -2.12 11.12
CA HIS A 183 -6.07 -0.77 10.83
C HIS A 183 -5.56 -0.26 9.48
N CYS A 184 -4.26 -0.40 9.23
CA CYS A 184 -3.64 0.16 8.01
C CYS A 184 -4.12 -0.51 6.72
N ILE A 185 -4.41 -1.84 6.71
CA ILE A 185 -4.93 -2.49 5.50
C ILE A 185 -6.28 -1.92 5.09
N GLY A 186 -7.18 -1.65 6.06
CA GLY A 186 -8.46 -1.00 5.77
C GLY A 186 -8.31 0.44 5.27
N ASP A 187 -7.32 1.19 5.76
CA ASP A 187 -7.06 2.54 5.27
C ASP A 187 -6.50 2.52 3.82
N PHE A 188 -5.64 1.56 3.46
CA PHE A 188 -5.14 1.41 2.08
C PHE A 188 -6.24 0.96 1.10
N GLU A 189 -7.15 0.08 1.52
CA GLU A 189 -8.34 -0.29 0.73
C GLU A 189 -9.19 0.96 0.44
N ARG A 190 -9.54 1.75 1.45
CA ARG A 190 -10.33 2.98 1.29
C ARG A 190 -9.65 4.03 0.42
N ILE A 191 -8.32 4.15 0.46
CA ILE A 191 -7.57 5.02 -0.46
C ILE A 191 -7.78 4.53 -1.91
N CYS A 192 -7.77 3.21 -2.14
CA CYS A 192 -7.99 2.64 -3.47
C CYS A 192 -9.44 2.84 -3.95
N ASP A 193 -10.42 2.72 -3.07
CA ASP A 193 -11.83 3.07 -3.32
C ASP A 193 -11.99 4.52 -3.80
N HIS A 194 -11.26 5.45 -3.17
CA HIS A 194 -11.26 6.84 -3.62
C HIS A 194 -10.61 7.00 -4.99
N ALA A 195 -9.61 6.19 -5.35
CA ALA A 195 -9.04 6.18 -6.69
C ALA A 195 -10.07 5.74 -7.76
N ILE A 196 -10.89 4.72 -7.48
CA ILE A 196 -12.00 4.30 -8.35
C ILE A 196 -13.06 5.42 -8.49
N ASN A 197 -13.39 6.10 -7.42
CA ASN A 197 -14.31 7.24 -7.49
C ASN A 197 -13.77 8.34 -8.42
N LEU A 198 -12.46 8.62 -8.37
CA LEU A 198 -11.82 9.59 -9.30
C LEU A 198 -11.91 9.14 -10.75
N VAL A 199 -11.77 7.84 -11.04
CA VAL A 199 -11.99 7.27 -12.39
C VAL A 199 -13.42 7.56 -12.87
N GLY A 200 -14.43 7.33 -12.00
CA GLY A 200 -15.82 7.61 -12.33
C GLY A 200 -16.06 9.08 -12.69
N TYR A 201 -15.52 10.01 -11.90
CA TYR A 201 -15.65 11.45 -12.20
C TYR A 201 -14.90 11.86 -13.47
N ALA A 202 -13.71 11.31 -13.70
CA ALA A 202 -12.94 11.57 -14.92
C ALA A 202 -13.66 11.05 -16.17
N GLN A 203 -14.25 9.87 -16.10
CA GLN A 203 -15.05 9.30 -17.18
C GLN A 203 -16.30 10.16 -17.48
N GLU A 204 -17.03 10.56 -16.43
CA GLU A 204 -18.22 11.43 -16.59
C GLU A 204 -17.83 12.77 -17.23
N MET A 205 -16.71 13.37 -16.81
CA MET A 205 -16.20 14.60 -17.42
C MET A 205 -15.87 14.40 -18.91
N ALA A 206 -15.22 13.29 -19.26
CA ALA A 206 -14.87 12.99 -20.66
C ALA A 206 -16.12 12.73 -21.53
N GLU A 207 -17.09 11.98 -21.03
CA GLU A 207 -18.35 11.68 -21.75
C GLU A 207 -19.21 12.95 -22.01
N LYS A 208 -19.17 13.91 -21.09
CA LYS A 208 -19.95 15.15 -21.16
C LYS A 208 -19.15 16.34 -21.71
N ASP A 209 -17.90 16.13 -22.14
CA ASP A 209 -17.01 17.19 -22.62
C ASP A 209 -16.86 18.35 -21.60
N LEU A 210 -16.76 18.02 -20.31
CA LEU A 210 -16.64 18.98 -19.23
C LEU A 210 -15.17 19.29 -18.95
N HIS A 211 -14.81 20.58 -18.98
CA HIS A 211 -13.46 21.03 -18.71
C HIS A 211 -13.45 22.11 -17.62
N PHE A 212 -12.50 22.02 -16.73
CA PHE A 212 -12.26 23.06 -15.76
C PHE A 212 -11.66 24.33 -16.43
N SER A 213 -11.91 25.48 -15.84
CA SER A 213 -11.23 26.69 -16.30
C SER A 213 -9.73 26.60 -15.96
N ALA A 214 -8.85 27.25 -16.74
CA ALA A 214 -7.40 27.24 -16.53
C ALA A 214 -6.99 27.58 -15.07
N LYS A 215 -7.75 28.48 -14.40
CA LYS A 215 -7.51 28.79 -12.98
C LYS A 215 -7.88 27.64 -12.04
N ALA A 216 -8.98 26.91 -12.33
CA ALA A 216 -9.36 25.78 -11.52
C ALA A 216 -8.40 24.62 -11.72
N GLU A 217 -7.87 24.43 -12.92
CA GLU A 217 -6.84 23.45 -13.23
C GLU A 217 -5.51 23.76 -12.48
N GLU A 218 -5.10 25.02 -12.46
CA GLU A 218 -3.92 25.43 -11.67
C GLU A 218 -4.11 25.18 -10.16
N GLU A 219 -5.30 25.51 -9.62
CA GLU A 219 -5.64 25.25 -8.23
C GLU A 219 -5.66 23.75 -7.92
N LEU A 220 -6.30 22.95 -8.79
CA LEU A 220 -6.38 21.50 -8.65
C LEU A 220 -5.01 20.83 -8.76
N LYS A 221 -4.13 21.34 -9.62
CA LYS A 221 -2.75 20.86 -9.76
C LYS A 221 -1.94 21.01 -8.47
N VAL A 222 -2.08 22.15 -7.78
CA VAL A 222 -1.43 22.36 -6.47
C VAL A 222 -1.98 21.38 -5.45
N PHE A 223 -3.30 21.19 -5.43
CA PHE A 223 -3.95 20.27 -4.51
C PHE A 223 -3.55 18.81 -4.76
N THR A 224 -3.55 18.37 -6.03
CA THR A 224 -3.06 17.05 -6.44
C THR A 224 -1.62 16.81 -5.94
N ALA A 225 -0.74 17.81 -6.08
CA ALA A 225 0.65 17.67 -5.63
C ALA A 225 0.76 17.50 -4.09
N ALA A 226 -0.09 18.17 -3.32
CA ALA A 226 -0.13 18.01 -1.87
C ALA A 226 -0.61 16.60 -1.47
N VAL A 227 -1.67 16.09 -2.13
CA VAL A 227 -2.20 14.73 -1.86
C VAL A 227 -1.23 13.64 -2.31
N GLN A 228 -0.50 13.84 -3.40
CA GLN A 228 0.59 12.94 -3.81
C GLN A 228 1.73 12.91 -2.77
N ASP A 229 2.08 14.05 -2.18
CA ASP A 229 3.13 14.11 -1.15
C ASP A 229 2.69 13.37 0.12
N ILE A 230 1.48 13.59 0.62
CA ILE A 230 0.98 12.89 1.82
C ILE A 230 0.89 11.39 1.60
N MET A 231 0.41 10.92 0.45
CA MET A 231 0.36 9.50 0.10
C MET A 231 1.76 8.87 0.07
N ASN A 232 2.73 9.54 -0.57
CA ASN A 232 4.11 9.04 -0.62
C ASN A 232 4.73 8.97 0.78
N ARG A 233 4.44 9.95 1.66
CA ARG A 233 4.86 9.92 3.07
C ARG A 233 4.24 8.76 3.81
N ALA A 234 2.92 8.57 3.73
CA ALA A 234 2.21 7.49 4.42
C ALA A 234 2.75 6.10 4.04
N VAL A 235 2.97 5.84 2.74
CA VAL A 235 3.56 4.57 2.27
C VAL A 235 5.01 4.41 2.76
N THR A 236 5.82 5.47 2.72
CA THR A 236 7.20 5.43 3.20
C THR A 236 7.27 5.17 4.70
N VAL A 237 6.43 5.85 5.48
CA VAL A 237 6.28 5.66 6.93
C VAL A 237 5.89 4.22 7.25
N PHE A 238 4.89 3.68 6.57
CA PHE A 238 4.40 2.33 6.78
C PHE A 238 5.45 1.24 6.46
N LYS A 239 6.16 1.38 5.34
CA LYS A 239 7.16 0.38 4.91
C LYS A 239 8.43 0.40 5.74
N ASN A 240 8.87 1.58 6.18
CA ASN A 240 10.17 1.77 6.82
C ASN A 240 10.09 2.01 8.33
N ASP A 241 8.90 2.04 8.93
CA ASP A 241 8.66 2.45 10.33
C ASP A 241 9.31 3.82 10.65
N ASP A 242 9.26 4.76 9.70
CA ASP A 242 9.89 6.07 9.86
C ASP A 242 9.02 7.01 10.73
N LEU A 243 9.16 6.88 12.05
CA LEU A 243 8.41 7.68 13.01
C LEU A 243 8.73 9.18 12.93
N LYS A 244 9.89 9.55 12.41
CA LYS A 244 10.22 10.96 12.21
C LYS A 244 9.42 11.54 11.05
N LEU A 245 9.34 10.81 9.94
CA LEU A 245 8.52 11.21 8.80
C LEU A 245 7.02 11.18 9.15
N ALA A 246 6.58 10.24 9.99
CA ALA A 246 5.19 10.12 10.43
C ALA A 246 4.66 11.40 11.07
N LYS A 247 5.47 12.10 11.88
CA LYS A 247 5.10 13.37 12.52
C LYS A 247 4.78 14.49 11.53
N SER A 248 5.32 14.42 10.31
CA SER A 248 5.10 15.42 9.27
C SER A 248 3.84 15.17 8.42
N VAL A 249 3.13 14.06 8.64
CA VAL A 249 1.92 13.73 7.88
C VAL A 249 0.74 14.57 8.34
N GLU A 250 0.53 14.71 9.64
CA GLU A 250 -0.57 15.48 10.23
C GLU A 250 -0.50 17.00 9.90
N PRO A 251 0.68 17.68 9.96
CA PRO A 251 0.79 19.06 9.48
C PRO A 251 0.42 19.23 8.00
N LEU A 252 0.73 18.24 7.17
CA LEU A 252 0.37 18.27 5.75
C LEU A 252 -1.13 18.02 5.53
N GLU A 253 -1.75 17.16 6.33
CA GLU A 253 -3.20 16.93 6.30
C GLU A 253 -3.96 18.21 6.65
N GLU A 254 -3.58 18.97 7.69
CA GLU A 254 -4.19 20.26 8.03
C GLU A 254 -4.13 21.25 6.85
N VAL A 255 -3.02 21.26 6.12
CA VAL A 255 -2.88 22.11 4.91
C VAL A 255 -3.79 21.62 3.77
N ILE A 256 -3.94 20.32 3.58
CA ILE A 256 -4.83 19.71 2.57
C ILE A 256 -6.29 20.08 2.86
N ASP A 257 -6.71 20.04 4.11
CA ASP A 257 -8.02 20.50 4.54
C ASP A 257 -8.25 21.99 4.23
N GLY A 258 -7.27 22.80 4.52
CA GLY A 258 -7.27 24.22 4.18
C GLY A 258 -7.42 24.46 2.66
N LEU A 259 -6.69 23.69 1.84
CA LEU A 259 -6.77 23.73 0.37
C LEU A 259 -8.17 23.32 -0.12
N ASN A 260 -8.74 22.25 0.41
CA ASN A 260 -10.10 21.80 0.08
C ASN A 260 -11.13 22.91 0.29
N MET A 261 -11.12 23.54 1.47
CA MET A 261 -12.02 24.63 1.79
C MET A 261 -11.83 25.84 0.87
N GLU A 262 -10.59 26.24 0.60
CA GLU A 262 -10.29 27.41 -0.23
C GLU A 262 -10.65 27.19 -1.70
N ILE A 263 -10.38 26.02 -2.27
CA ILE A 263 -10.74 25.66 -3.64
C ILE A 263 -12.26 25.68 -3.83
N LYS A 264 -13.02 25.08 -2.92
CA LYS A 264 -14.48 25.12 -2.91
C LYS A 264 -15.01 26.56 -2.82
N ARG A 265 -14.42 27.38 -1.96
CA ARG A 265 -14.76 28.81 -1.82
C ARG A 265 -14.49 29.60 -3.12
N ARG A 266 -13.37 29.35 -3.77
CA ARG A 266 -13.01 29.97 -5.06
C ARG A 266 -13.95 29.53 -6.18
N HIS A 267 -14.35 28.27 -6.18
CA HIS A 267 -15.32 27.78 -7.15
C HIS A 267 -16.69 28.43 -7.00
N ILE A 268 -17.24 28.57 -5.79
CA ILE A 268 -18.50 29.27 -5.52
C ILE A 268 -18.45 30.72 -6.04
N ARG A 269 -17.31 31.40 -5.94
CA ARG A 269 -17.14 32.74 -6.52
C ARG A 269 -17.19 32.74 -8.04
N ARG A 270 -16.57 31.73 -8.70
CA ARG A 270 -16.64 31.56 -10.15
C ARG A 270 -18.07 31.29 -10.60
N LEU A 271 -18.80 30.46 -9.87
CA LEU A 271 -20.20 30.15 -10.14
C LEU A 271 -21.07 31.41 -10.05
N ARG A 272 -20.94 32.22 -9.00
CA ARG A 272 -21.69 33.48 -8.84
C ARG A 272 -21.41 34.48 -9.95
N LYS A 273 -20.24 34.46 -10.56
CA LYS A 273 -19.86 35.32 -11.69
C LYS A 273 -20.25 34.71 -13.06
N GLY A 274 -20.94 33.59 -13.08
CA GLY A 274 -21.34 32.90 -14.34
C GLY A 274 -20.15 32.35 -15.12
N LYS A 275 -19.01 32.10 -14.45
CA LYS A 275 -17.76 31.63 -15.08
C LYS A 275 -17.58 30.12 -15.03
N CYS A 276 -18.50 29.40 -14.43
CA CYS A 276 -18.56 27.93 -14.41
C CYS A 276 -19.99 27.48 -14.25
N THR A 277 -20.25 26.20 -14.52
CA THR A 277 -21.57 25.56 -14.39
C THR A 277 -21.72 24.93 -12.99
N ILE A 278 -22.98 24.68 -12.60
CA ILE A 278 -23.28 23.95 -11.34
C ILE A 278 -22.75 22.53 -11.42
N GLU A 279 -22.86 21.89 -12.58
CA GLU A 279 -22.39 20.52 -12.82
C GLU A 279 -20.87 20.40 -12.56
N LEU A 280 -20.05 21.24 -13.16
CA LEU A 280 -18.61 21.32 -12.87
C LEU A 280 -18.31 21.61 -11.40
N GLY A 281 -19.23 22.32 -10.72
CA GLY A 281 -19.08 22.59 -9.30
C GLY A 281 -19.28 21.35 -8.42
N LEU A 282 -20.24 20.53 -8.77
CA LEU A 282 -20.47 19.25 -8.09
C LEU A 282 -19.30 18.32 -8.31
N THR A 283 -18.87 18.12 -9.57
CA THR A 283 -17.71 17.27 -9.89
C THR A 283 -16.44 17.73 -9.18
N LEU A 284 -16.15 19.05 -9.16
CA LEU A 284 -15.01 19.58 -8.42
C LEU A 284 -15.12 19.32 -6.91
N SER A 285 -16.32 19.49 -6.34
CA SER A 285 -16.57 19.21 -4.93
C SER A 285 -16.33 17.74 -4.58
N ASP A 286 -16.75 16.83 -5.45
CA ASP A 286 -16.58 15.39 -5.26
C ASP A 286 -15.11 14.98 -5.36
N ILE A 287 -14.38 15.49 -6.37
CA ILE A 287 -12.93 15.27 -6.52
C ILE A 287 -12.17 15.78 -5.29
N THR A 288 -12.47 17.01 -4.85
CA THR A 288 -11.77 17.61 -3.71
C THR A 288 -12.11 16.92 -2.38
N THR A 289 -13.31 16.36 -2.27
CA THR A 289 -13.68 15.51 -1.13
C THR A 289 -12.96 14.18 -1.13
N CYS A 290 -12.79 13.53 -2.31
CA CYS A 290 -11.95 12.33 -2.39
C CYS A 290 -10.51 12.62 -1.96
N TYR A 291 -9.95 13.76 -2.34
CA TYR A 291 -8.59 14.16 -1.96
C TYR A 291 -8.44 14.37 -0.46
N GLU A 292 -9.39 15.04 0.17
CA GLU A 292 -9.44 15.23 1.63
C GLU A 292 -9.54 13.88 2.34
N ARG A 293 -10.43 12.97 1.90
CA ARG A 293 -10.56 11.64 2.49
C ARG A 293 -9.30 10.78 2.37
N VAL A 294 -8.60 10.87 1.24
CA VAL A 294 -7.30 10.23 1.09
C VAL A 294 -6.29 10.75 2.10
N ALA A 295 -6.27 12.06 2.34
CA ALA A 295 -5.39 12.65 3.35
C ALA A 295 -5.73 12.19 4.77
N ASP A 296 -7.03 12.12 5.13
CA ASP A 296 -7.52 11.54 6.38
C ASP A 296 -6.99 10.11 6.60
N HIS A 297 -7.09 9.23 5.58
CA HIS A 297 -6.58 7.87 5.67
C HIS A 297 -5.06 7.82 5.79
N CYS A 298 -4.33 8.68 5.10
CA CYS A 298 -2.87 8.79 5.23
C CYS A 298 -2.48 9.23 6.65
N SER A 299 -3.22 10.17 7.25
CA SER A 299 -3.03 10.60 8.65
C SER A 299 -3.31 9.44 9.61
N ASN A 300 -4.41 8.70 9.44
CA ASN A 300 -4.72 7.54 10.27
C ASN A 300 -3.58 6.51 10.27
N ILE A 301 -3.01 6.20 9.09
CA ILE A 301 -1.87 5.27 8.97
C ILE A 301 -0.67 5.78 9.77
N ALA A 302 -0.32 7.06 9.63
CA ALA A 302 0.82 7.65 10.35
C ALA A 302 0.60 7.65 11.87
N VAL A 303 -0.61 8.00 12.32
CA VAL A 303 -0.98 8.03 13.75
C VAL A 303 -0.96 6.63 14.34
N CYS A 304 -1.48 5.62 13.65
CA CYS A 304 -1.41 4.22 14.10
C CYS A 304 0.04 3.78 14.37
N LEU A 305 0.97 4.14 13.50
CA LEU A 305 2.39 3.79 13.66
C LEU A 305 3.07 4.56 14.81
N LEU A 306 2.70 5.82 15.05
CA LEU A 306 3.21 6.61 16.18
C LEU A 306 2.74 6.05 17.52
N GLN A 307 1.47 5.65 17.64
CA GLN A 307 0.88 5.15 18.87
C GLN A 307 1.39 3.78 19.32
N VAL A 308 1.75 2.90 18.39
CA VAL A 308 2.33 1.59 18.73
C VAL A 308 3.64 1.73 19.51
N ASN A 309 4.33 2.83 19.36
CA ASN A 309 5.59 3.09 20.06
C ASN A 309 5.44 3.86 21.40
N GLU A 310 4.26 4.41 21.67
CA GLU A 310 3.91 5.05 22.95
C GLU A 310 2.86 4.14 23.61
N ASP A 311 3.11 3.62 24.81
CA ASP A 311 2.28 2.62 25.54
C ASP A 311 0.78 2.99 25.78
N GLY A 312 0.20 3.83 24.93
CA GLY A 312 -1.18 4.32 25.03
C GLY A 312 -1.94 4.28 23.70
N PHE A 313 -2.93 3.41 23.61
CA PHE A 313 -3.85 3.28 22.46
C PHE A 313 -4.98 4.32 22.54
N ASP A 314 -4.67 5.62 22.44
CA ASP A 314 -5.69 6.68 22.35
C ASP A 314 -5.39 7.61 21.16
N THR A 315 -5.96 7.23 19.98
CA THR A 315 -5.82 7.96 18.72
C THR A 315 -6.34 9.39 18.83
N HIS A 316 -7.45 9.60 19.54
CA HIS A 316 -8.05 10.91 19.69
C HIS A 316 -7.23 11.80 20.62
N GLY A 317 -6.76 11.26 21.75
CA GLY A 317 -5.91 12.01 22.68
C GLY A 317 -4.56 12.41 22.06
N TYR A 318 -3.99 11.57 21.20
CA TYR A 318 -2.77 11.91 20.47
C TYR A 318 -3.00 13.04 19.46
N LEU A 319 -4.06 12.97 18.64
CA LEU A 319 -4.41 14.00 17.68
C LEU A 319 -4.73 15.33 18.35
N GLU A 320 -5.47 15.32 19.48
CA GLU A 320 -5.71 16.52 20.27
C GLU A 320 -4.40 17.14 20.80
N MET A 321 -3.48 16.32 21.28
CA MET A 321 -2.19 16.78 21.80
C MET A 321 -1.28 17.32 20.69
N VAL A 322 -1.29 16.72 19.49
CA VAL A 322 -0.47 17.16 18.34
C VAL A 322 -1.06 18.41 17.69
N ARG A 323 -2.38 18.50 17.57
CA ARG A 323 -3.12 19.66 17.04
C ARG A 323 -3.25 20.80 18.06
N ASP A 324 -2.73 20.62 19.28
CA ASP A 324 -2.74 21.71 20.26
C ASP A 324 -2.06 22.94 19.67
N THR A 325 -2.82 24.05 19.66
CA THR A 325 -2.42 25.35 19.07
C THR A 325 -1.10 25.90 19.62
N ASP A 326 -0.62 25.36 20.74
CA ASP A 326 0.61 25.79 21.39
C ASP A 326 1.85 24.97 21.00
N ASN A 327 1.76 23.96 20.09
CA ASN A 327 2.91 23.21 19.61
C ASN A 327 3.68 23.99 18.51
N PRO A 328 4.82 24.63 18.82
CA PRO A 328 5.53 25.50 17.89
C PRO A 328 6.17 24.72 16.73
N GLU A 329 6.55 23.45 16.93
CA GLU A 329 7.16 22.60 15.91
C GLU A 329 6.12 22.23 14.86
N PHE A 330 4.93 21.80 15.29
CA PHE A 330 3.82 21.52 14.41
C PHE A 330 3.41 22.74 13.56
N ARG A 331 3.27 23.91 14.19
CA ARG A 331 2.93 25.15 13.47
C ARG A 331 3.99 25.61 12.49
N ALA A 332 5.25 25.36 12.76
CA ALA A 332 6.33 25.64 11.83
C ALA A 332 6.26 24.74 10.58
N GLU A 333 5.96 23.45 10.75
CA GLU A 333 5.77 22.53 9.63
C GLU A 333 4.51 22.86 8.81
N VAL A 334 3.39 23.20 9.45
CA VAL A 334 2.17 23.66 8.76
C VAL A 334 2.50 24.90 7.91
N ALA A 335 3.20 25.89 8.46
CA ALA A 335 3.57 27.10 7.72
C ALA A 335 4.51 26.81 6.52
N GLU A 336 5.40 25.81 6.65
CA GLU A 336 6.25 25.36 5.56
C GLU A 336 5.42 24.74 4.44
N PHE A 337 4.46 23.88 4.77
CA PHE A 337 3.58 23.26 3.78
C PHE A 337 2.59 24.25 3.16
N GLU A 338 2.05 25.19 3.92
CA GLU A 338 1.22 26.29 3.38
C GLU A 338 1.99 27.12 2.34
N HIS A 339 3.27 27.39 2.59
CA HIS A 339 4.13 28.07 1.63
C HIS A 339 4.42 27.21 0.39
N LYS A 340 4.68 25.90 0.60
CA LYS A 340 4.97 24.95 -0.49
C LYS A 340 3.78 24.77 -1.43
N TYR A 341 2.56 24.73 -0.88
CA TYR A 341 1.31 24.50 -1.60
C TYR A 341 0.45 25.75 -1.69
N GLU A 342 1.08 26.94 -1.78
CA GLU A 342 0.36 28.21 -1.95
C GLU A 342 -0.45 28.19 -3.26
N LEU A 343 -1.77 28.40 -3.17
CA LEU A 343 -2.64 28.52 -4.33
C LEU A 343 -2.34 29.80 -5.13
N PRO A 344 -2.51 29.78 -6.47
CA PRO A 344 -2.29 30.96 -7.31
C PRO A 344 -3.04 32.16 -6.78
N ARG A 345 -2.39 33.33 -6.78
CA ARG A 345 -2.97 34.58 -6.26
C ARG A 345 -4.21 35.02 -7.06
N MET A 346 -5.26 35.35 -6.34
CA MET A 346 -6.45 35.95 -6.97
C MET A 346 -6.18 37.41 -7.36
N LYS A 347 -6.73 37.84 -8.49
CA LYS A 347 -6.67 39.24 -8.88
C LYS A 347 -7.53 40.08 -7.92
N LYS A 348 -7.14 41.36 -7.68
CA LYS A 348 -7.76 42.26 -6.71
C LYS A 348 -9.30 42.38 -6.91
N ASP A 349 -9.76 42.42 -8.17
CA ASP A 349 -11.18 42.48 -8.55
C ASP A 349 -11.97 41.18 -8.16
N GLU A 350 -11.28 40.15 -7.77
CA GLU A 350 -11.89 38.90 -7.31
C GLU A 350 -12.01 38.84 -5.78
N ILE A 351 -11.23 39.65 -5.07
CA ILE A 351 -11.20 39.74 -3.60
C ILE A 351 -12.34 40.65 -3.08
N ASP A 352 -12.64 41.76 -3.75
CA ASP A 352 -13.61 42.78 -3.30
C ASP A 352 -15.10 42.34 -3.36
N SER A 353 -15.37 41.11 -3.77
CA SER A 353 -16.73 40.57 -3.87
C SER A 353 -17.13 39.61 -2.74
N LEU A 354 -16.47 39.68 -1.59
CA LEU A 354 -16.80 38.87 -0.43
C LEU A 354 -18.01 39.42 0.34
N PRO A 355 -19.16 38.72 0.41
CA PRO A 355 -20.11 38.99 1.48
C PRO A 355 -19.57 38.34 2.77
N THR A 356 -19.61 39.09 3.84
CA THR A 356 -19.26 38.72 5.22
C THR A 356 -20.16 37.63 5.85
N ILE A 357 -20.91 36.90 5.01
CA ILE A 357 -21.95 35.96 5.48
C ILE A 357 -21.65 34.54 4.95
N CYS A 358 -20.67 33.90 5.54
CA CYS A 358 -20.54 32.42 5.46
C CYS A 358 -19.83 31.83 6.71
N LEU A 359 -19.94 32.50 7.86
CA LEU A 359 -19.47 31.95 9.16
C LEU A 359 -20.57 31.21 9.93
N LEU A 360 -21.69 30.83 9.27
CA LEU A 360 -22.84 30.23 9.96
C LEU A 360 -23.19 28.79 9.51
N TYR A 361 -22.26 28.09 8.86
CA TYR A 361 -22.48 26.65 8.59
C TYR A 361 -21.19 25.86 8.88
N THR A 362 -20.75 25.89 10.11
CA THR A 362 -20.05 24.77 10.71
C THR A 362 -21.13 23.92 11.38
N SER A 363 -21.70 22.98 10.63
CA SER A 363 -22.38 21.85 11.21
C SER A 363 -21.33 21.10 12.02
N PRO A 364 -21.51 20.83 13.32
CA PRO A 364 -20.61 19.96 14.04
C PRO A 364 -20.58 18.61 13.34
N SER A 365 -19.37 18.08 13.16
CA SER A 365 -19.13 16.76 12.61
C SER A 365 -19.99 15.74 13.40
N PRO A 366 -20.55 14.70 12.76
CA PRO A 366 -21.26 13.63 13.47
C PRO A 366 -20.41 12.86 14.48
N ARG A 367 -19.15 13.28 14.69
CA ARG A 367 -18.23 12.71 15.68
C ARG A 367 -18.38 13.30 17.10
N ASP A 368 -19.25 14.30 17.29
CA ASP A 368 -19.47 14.95 18.62
C ASP A 368 -20.75 14.45 19.32
N SER A 369 -21.20 13.23 19.00
CA SER A 369 -22.32 12.59 19.74
C SER A 369 -22.03 11.13 20.05
#